data_e1f36c5626ac6f3e44ebfe1c75e06dce
#
_entry.id   e1f36c5626ac6f3e44ebfe1c75e06dce
#
_cell.length_a   1.000
_cell.length_b   1.000
_cell.length_c   1.000
_cell.angle_alpha   90.00
_cell.angle_beta   90.00
_cell.angle_gamma   90.00
#
_symmetry.space_group_name_H-M   'P 1'
#
loop_
_entity.id
_entity.type
_entity.pdbx_description
1 polymer ?
#
loop_
_entity_poly.entity_id
_entity_poly.type
_entity_poly.pdbx_seq_one_letter_code
_entity_poly.pdbx_strand_id
1 'polypeptide(L)'
;MIDIYTDGACSGNPGPGGWGVLLRIDGAETELCGGEPATTNNRMELLAVIEALQSLTQPTQARIYTDSQYVQKGISEWIHSWKQRGWKTAGKDPVKNEDLWRRLDALVAKHTVEWHWVRGHSGHPENERADVLARAGLEQARRAGQPVRQPILDPIDLPVKESSRSGGDSTPILDIEHATVYRGDTCVFSDFSFALRAGEHAAILGPNGAGKSTLLKLLSGEVHAMSREETRLALFGDERWNVWDVRKQIGIVSHDLQRDYLICAEGQNVVLSGFYASNDTYEYQQFTKTQMTRAYEVMQELGVMSLSGRRFGYMSTGEQRRFLLGRALVHDPPVLVLDEPTSGLDLKACFQYLDLLRAQIAKGKTVLLVAHHLHEIPPEIDRVIFLKDGKIVADGFKSTLLTDDQVSRLFDSKITLVQANGWYQALPG
;
A
#
# COMPACT_ATOMS: atom_id res chain seq x y z
N MET A 1 -3.30 22.11 -21.49
CA MET A 1 -1.98 21.61 -21.99
C MET A 1 -1.39 20.76 -20.90
N ILE A 2 -0.83 19.59 -21.22
CA ILE A 2 -0.31 18.64 -20.24
C ILE A 2 1.21 18.65 -20.32
N ASP A 3 1.89 18.77 -19.17
CA ASP A 3 3.33 18.57 -19.08
C ASP A 3 3.62 17.12 -18.66
N ILE A 4 4.50 16.44 -19.37
CA ILE A 4 4.84 15.03 -19.20
C ILE A 4 6.35 14.90 -19.06
N TYR A 5 6.82 14.35 -17.94
CA TYR A 5 8.23 14.08 -17.68
C TYR A 5 8.45 12.58 -17.69
N THR A 6 9.45 12.11 -18.43
CA THR A 6 9.69 10.67 -18.64
C THR A 6 11.15 10.31 -18.43
N ASP A 7 11.38 9.14 -17.82
CA ASP A 7 12.71 8.58 -17.64
C ASP A 7 12.69 7.05 -17.72
N GLY A 8 13.83 6.45 -18.05
CA GLY A 8 14.04 5.02 -18.12
C GLY A 8 15.34 4.60 -17.43
N ALA A 9 15.28 3.54 -16.62
CA ALA A 9 16.40 3.00 -15.91
C ALA A 9 16.60 1.52 -16.23
N CYS A 10 17.85 1.05 -16.34
CA CYS A 10 18.17 -0.36 -16.56
C CYS A 10 19.39 -0.78 -15.75
N SER A 11 19.32 -1.94 -15.09
CA SER A 11 20.42 -2.53 -14.35
C SER A 11 21.06 -3.64 -15.17
N GLY A 12 22.11 -3.28 -15.92
CA GLY A 12 22.66 -4.09 -17.00
C GLY A 12 22.02 -3.73 -18.34
N ASN A 13 22.60 -4.18 -19.45
CA ASN A 13 22.07 -3.85 -20.79
C ASN A 13 22.39 -4.99 -21.77
N PRO A 14 21.55 -6.06 -21.87
CA PRO A 14 20.24 -6.23 -21.26
C PRO A 14 20.25 -6.61 -19.77
N GLY A 15 19.14 -6.32 -19.08
CA GLY A 15 18.91 -6.62 -17.67
C GLY A 15 17.54 -6.14 -17.20
N PRO A 16 17.22 -6.25 -15.90
CA PRO A 16 15.98 -5.67 -15.38
C PRO A 16 15.99 -4.16 -15.60
N GLY A 17 14.87 -3.63 -16.06
CA GLY A 17 14.71 -2.20 -16.29
C GLY A 17 13.35 -1.69 -15.86
N GLY A 18 13.25 -0.38 -15.64
CA GLY A 18 12.04 0.29 -15.25
C GLY A 18 11.87 1.62 -15.99
N TRP A 19 10.66 2.08 -16.09
CA TRP A 19 10.27 3.36 -16.65
C TRP A 19 9.42 4.16 -15.66
N GLY A 20 9.53 5.47 -15.71
CA GLY A 20 8.80 6.40 -14.87
C GLY A 20 8.24 7.58 -15.65
N VAL A 21 7.06 8.05 -15.26
CA VAL A 21 6.34 9.16 -15.85
C VAL A 21 5.70 10.02 -14.78
N LEU A 22 5.89 11.33 -14.88
CA LEU A 22 5.12 12.32 -14.13
C LEU A 22 4.28 13.15 -15.13
N LEU A 23 2.95 13.12 -14.98
CA LEU A 23 2.03 13.97 -15.75
C LEU A 23 1.55 15.10 -14.84
N ARG A 24 1.58 16.32 -15.37
CA ARG A 24 1.06 17.51 -14.68
C ARG A 24 -0.04 18.14 -15.52
N ILE A 25 -1.24 18.23 -14.95
CA ILE A 25 -2.45 18.78 -15.58
C ILE A 25 -3.06 19.82 -14.63
N ASP A 26 -3.04 21.09 -15.03
CA ASP A 26 -3.65 22.18 -14.26
C ASP A 26 -3.26 22.19 -12.75
N GLY A 27 -2.01 21.83 -12.47
CA GLY A 27 -1.45 21.76 -11.10
C GLY A 27 -1.68 20.44 -10.38
N ALA A 28 -2.46 19.51 -10.94
CA ALA A 28 -2.57 18.14 -10.44
C ALA A 28 -1.47 17.25 -11.04
N GLU A 29 -0.86 16.41 -10.24
CA GLU A 29 0.19 15.48 -10.66
C GLU A 29 -0.32 14.05 -10.66
N THR A 30 0.08 13.30 -11.69
CA THR A 30 -0.17 11.86 -11.81
C THR A 30 1.13 11.15 -12.14
N GLU A 31 1.45 10.12 -11.38
CA GLU A 31 2.67 9.36 -11.51
C GLU A 31 2.38 7.97 -12.10
N LEU A 32 3.21 7.52 -13.04
CA LEU A 32 3.15 6.18 -13.60
C LEU A 32 4.55 5.56 -13.54
N CYS A 33 4.62 4.28 -13.27
CA CYS A 33 5.86 3.51 -13.35
C CYS A 33 5.57 2.07 -13.73
N GLY A 34 6.61 1.38 -14.19
CA GLY A 34 6.57 -0.04 -14.49
C GLY A 34 7.94 -0.54 -14.93
N GLY A 35 8.06 -1.84 -15.23
CA GLY A 35 9.35 -2.38 -15.63
C GLY A 35 9.26 -3.73 -16.31
N GLU A 36 10.38 -4.16 -16.89
CA GLU A 36 10.56 -5.44 -17.57
C GLU A 36 11.75 -6.20 -16.96
N PRO A 37 11.65 -7.52 -16.72
CA PRO A 37 12.73 -8.29 -16.08
C PRO A 37 13.97 -8.47 -16.97
N ALA A 38 13.81 -8.35 -18.30
CA ALA A 38 14.90 -8.47 -19.27
C ALA A 38 14.68 -7.46 -20.41
N THR A 39 15.38 -6.33 -20.33
CA THR A 39 15.19 -5.21 -21.25
C THR A 39 16.48 -4.42 -21.44
N THR A 40 16.40 -3.26 -22.08
CA THR A 40 17.52 -2.33 -22.25
C THR A 40 17.08 -0.92 -21.88
N ASN A 41 18.06 -0.05 -21.51
CA ASN A 41 17.74 1.34 -21.15
C ASN A 41 16.90 2.04 -22.23
N ASN A 42 17.29 1.91 -23.49
CA ASN A 42 16.58 2.55 -24.59
C ASN A 42 15.12 2.06 -24.74
N ARG A 43 14.81 0.81 -24.36
CA ARG A 43 13.43 0.31 -24.33
C ARG A 43 12.63 0.95 -23.22
N MET A 44 13.23 1.11 -22.03
CA MET A 44 12.57 1.76 -20.90
C MET A 44 12.27 3.21 -21.16
N GLU A 45 13.19 3.94 -21.77
CA GLU A 45 12.99 5.32 -22.22
C GLU A 45 11.81 5.46 -23.20
N LEU A 46 11.74 4.55 -24.19
CA LEU A 46 10.62 4.52 -25.12
C LEU A 46 9.30 4.15 -24.45
N LEU A 47 9.32 3.16 -23.57
CA LEU A 47 8.14 2.72 -22.84
C LEU A 47 7.59 3.81 -21.93
N ALA A 48 8.44 4.59 -21.27
CA ALA A 48 8.01 5.73 -20.48
C ALA A 48 7.12 6.70 -21.30
N VAL A 49 7.57 7.07 -22.48
CA VAL A 49 6.79 7.96 -23.37
C VAL A 49 5.53 7.28 -23.90
N ILE A 50 5.62 6.02 -24.28
CA ILE A 50 4.48 5.25 -24.79
C ILE A 50 3.37 5.15 -23.74
N GLU A 51 3.72 4.75 -22.53
CA GLU A 51 2.77 4.59 -21.42
C GLU A 51 2.17 5.94 -21.01
N ALA A 52 2.96 7.02 -21.03
CA ALA A 52 2.46 8.37 -20.84
C ALA A 52 1.37 8.74 -21.85
N LEU A 53 1.64 8.57 -23.12
CA LEU A 53 0.68 8.90 -24.18
C LEU A 53 -0.53 7.97 -24.21
N GLN A 54 -0.36 6.68 -23.86
CA GLN A 54 -1.46 5.74 -23.74
C GLN A 54 -2.42 6.06 -22.58
N SER A 55 -1.93 6.71 -21.54
CA SER A 55 -2.77 7.12 -20.41
C SER A 55 -3.74 8.25 -20.76
N LEU A 56 -3.50 8.96 -21.86
CA LEU A 56 -4.36 10.03 -22.33
C LEU A 56 -5.55 9.47 -23.13
N THR A 57 -6.74 9.61 -22.59
CA THR A 57 -7.97 9.02 -23.17
C THR A 57 -8.54 9.77 -24.36
N GLN A 58 -8.10 11.03 -24.59
CA GLN A 58 -8.58 11.90 -25.67
C GLN A 58 -7.41 12.59 -26.39
N PRO A 59 -7.56 13.01 -27.67
CA PRO A 59 -6.58 13.82 -28.36
C PRO A 59 -6.22 15.05 -27.53
N THR A 60 -4.94 15.20 -27.19
CA THR A 60 -4.48 16.19 -26.22
C THR A 60 -3.25 16.93 -26.73
N GLN A 61 -3.10 18.20 -26.32
CA GLN A 61 -1.85 18.95 -26.48
C GLN A 61 -0.95 18.64 -25.27
N ALA A 62 0.22 18.04 -25.52
CA ALA A 62 1.17 17.62 -24.51
C ALA A 62 2.59 18.12 -24.81
N ARG A 63 3.29 18.53 -23.76
CA ARG A 63 4.74 18.80 -23.80
C ARG A 63 5.44 17.64 -23.11
N ILE A 64 6.31 16.95 -23.84
CA ILE A 64 7.07 15.82 -23.28
C ILE A 64 8.51 16.27 -23.01
N TYR A 65 8.90 16.13 -21.75
CA TYR A 65 10.24 16.39 -21.25
C TYR A 65 10.95 15.06 -21.01
N THR A 66 12.09 14.85 -21.67
CA THR A 66 12.92 13.66 -21.53
C THR A 66 14.40 14.03 -21.61
N ASP A 67 15.25 13.35 -20.88
CA ASP A 67 16.70 13.46 -20.98
C ASP A 67 17.31 12.41 -21.96
N SER A 68 16.46 11.52 -22.48
CA SER A 68 16.84 10.52 -23.46
C SER A 68 17.16 11.12 -24.84
N GLN A 69 18.43 11.18 -25.18
CA GLN A 69 18.87 11.54 -26.54
C GLN A 69 18.38 10.53 -27.59
N TYR A 70 18.18 9.27 -27.19
CA TYR A 70 17.69 8.22 -28.09
C TYR A 70 16.27 8.47 -28.52
N VAL A 71 15.39 8.81 -27.56
CA VAL A 71 13.99 9.16 -27.84
C VAL A 71 13.92 10.45 -28.65
N GLN A 72 14.61 11.49 -28.20
CA GLN A 72 14.60 12.79 -28.87
C GLN A 72 15.03 12.70 -30.35
N LYS A 73 16.23 12.15 -30.62
CA LYS A 73 16.73 12.02 -31.99
C LYS A 73 15.89 11.06 -32.83
N GLY A 74 15.39 9.98 -32.20
CA GLY A 74 14.55 9.03 -32.89
C GLY A 74 13.29 9.65 -33.44
N ILE A 75 12.58 10.46 -32.66
CA ILE A 75 11.31 11.07 -33.07
C ILE A 75 11.52 12.27 -33.97
N SER A 76 12.57 13.09 -33.76
CA SER A 76 12.81 14.31 -34.53
C SER A 76 13.56 14.09 -35.85
N GLU A 77 14.52 13.13 -35.89
CA GLU A 77 15.43 13.00 -37.02
C GLU A 77 15.25 11.67 -37.78
N TRP A 78 15.07 10.53 -37.04
CA TRP A 78 15.23 9.22 -37.67
C TRP A 78 13.92 8.59 -38.14
N ILE A 79 12.82 8.80 -37.45
CA ILE A 79 11.55 8.09 -37.67
C ILE A 79 11.00 8.33 -39.10
N HIS A 80 11.14 9.55 -39.63
CA HIS A 80 10.70 9.88 -40.99
C HIS A 80 11.43 9.05 -42.03
N SER A 81 12.75 8.92 -41.90
CA SER A 81 13.56 8.13 -42.83
C SER A 81 13.34 6.64 -42.67
N TRP A 82 13.08 6.14 -41.44
CA TRP A 82 12.73 4.74 -41.21
C TRP A 82 11.38 4.38 -41.82
N LYS A 83 10.38 5.21 -41.69
CA LYS A 83 9.06 5.02 -42.33
C LYS A 83 9.17 4.92 -43.85
N GLN A 84 9.93 5.83 -44.48
CA GLN A 84 10.17 5.81 -45.94
C GLN A 84 10.91 4.54 -46.40
N ARG A 85 11.77 3.96 -45.56
CA ARG A 85 12.56 2.75 -45.87
C ARG A 85 11.91 1.46 -45.38
N GLY A 86 10.64 1.50 -44.98
CA GLY A 86 9.92 0.32 -44.48
C GLY A 86 10.52 -0.21 -43.17
N TRP A 87 10.85 0.71 -42.25
CA TRP A 87 11.43 0.44 -40.92
C TRP A 87 12.82 -0.23 -40.98
N LYS A 88 13.64 0.22 -41.93
CA LYS A 88 15.03 -0.23 -42.07
C LYS A 88 16.00 0.93 -41.93
N THR A 89 17.17 0.63 -41.38
CA THR A 89 18.30 1.55 -41.29
C THR A 89 18.88 1.87 -42.68
N ALA A 90 19.80 2.82 -42.80
CA ALA A 90 20.52 3.07 -44.05
C ALA A 90 21.32 1.85 -44.56
N GLY A 91 21.74 0.96 -43.62
CA GLY A 91 22.41 -0.29 -43.92
C GLY A 91 21.45 -1.44 -44.29
N LYS A 92 20.14 -1.18 -44.43
CA LYS A 92 19.08 -2.18 -44.69
C LYS A 92 18.78 -3.16 -43.55
N ASP A 93 19.37 -2.98 -42.37
CA ASP A 93 19.06 -3.76 -41.19
C ASP A 93 17.74 -3.28 -40.55
N PRO A 94 17.01 -4.15 -39.86
CA PRO A 94 15.82 -3.76 -39.10
C PRO A 94 16.15 -2.67 -38.06
N VAL A 95 15.26 -1.72 -37.83
CA VAL A 95 15.42 -0.69 -36.80
C VAL A 95 15.40 -1.35 -35.42
N LYS A 96 16.34 -1.02 -34.55
CA LYS A 96 16.33 -1.51 -33.16
C LYS A 96 15.09 -0.98 -32.44
N ASN A 97 14.42 -1.85 -31.68
CA ASN A 97 13.16 -1.54 -30.97
C ASN A 97 12.04 -1.07 -31.90
N GLU A 98 11.97 -1.61 -33.12
CA GLU A 98 10.95 -1.27 -34.12
C GLU A 98 9.52 -1.41 -33.56
N ASP A 99 9.29 -2.40 -32.74
CA ASP A 99 8.03 -2.67 -32.05
C ASP A 99 7.56 -1.45 -31.24
N LEU A 100 8.43 -0.87 -30.45
CA LEU A 100 8.14 0.30 -29.63
C LEU A 100 8.05 1.58 -30.45
N TRP A 101 8.92 1.75 -31.45
CA TRP A 101 8.88 2.92 -32.33
C TRP A 101 7.57 2.98 -33.13
N ARG A 102 7.03 1.84 -33.58
CA ARG A 102 5.73 1.80 -34.26
C ARG A 102 4.57 2.14 -33.30
N ARG A 103 4.62 1.67 -32.05
CA ARG A 103 3.64 2.05 -31.02
C ARG A 103 3.69 3.54 -30.75
N LEU A 104 4.89 4.10 -30.57
CA LEU A 104 5.08 5.53 -30.32
C LEU A 104 4.57 6.37 -31.49
N ASP A 105 4.90 6.05 -32.75
CA ASP A 105 4.45 6.75 -33.93
C ASP A 105 2.91 6.79 -34.04
N ALA A 106 2.26 5.67 -33.75
CA ALA A 106 0.80 5.58 -33.75
C ALA A 106 0.13 6.42 -32.65
N LEU A 107 0.79 6.58 -31.50
CA LEU A 107 0.30 7.39 -30.39
C LEU A 107 0.52 8.89 -30.65
N VAL A 108 1.71 9.28 -31.12
CA VAL A 108 2.02 10.65 -31.48
C VAL A 108 1.07 11.18 -32.56
N ALA A 109 0.63 10.33 -33.48
CA ALA A 109 -0.36 10.70 -34.49
C ALA A 109 -1.75 11.07 -33.93
N LYS A 110 -2.07 10.64 -32.70
CA LYS A 110 -3.35 10.93 -32.02
C LYS A 110 -3.32 12.22 -31.21
N HIS A 111 -2.13 12.73 -30.86
CA HIS A 111 -1.94 13.87 -29.98
C HIS A 111 -1.13 14.96 -30.68
N THR A 112 -1.19 16.17 -30.16
CA THR A 112 -0.28 17.26 -30.58
C THR A 112 0.85 17.31 -29.53
N VAL A 113 2.04 16.83 -29.91
CA VAL A 113 3.16 16.66 -28.98
C VAL A 113 4.28 17.64 -29.28
N GLU A 114 4.69 18.41 -28.27
CA GLU A 114 5.89 19.23 -28.29
C GLU A 114 6.99 18.51 -27.51
N TRP A 115 8.19 18.39 -28.09
CA TRP A 115 9.30 17.64 -27.49
C TRP A 115 10.33 18.59 -26.89
N HIS A 116 10.64 18.38 -25.61
CA HIS A 116 11.63 19.16 -24.87
C HIS A 116 12.70 18.22 -24.33
N TRP A 117 13.94 18.50 -24.69
CA TRP A 117 15.06 17.80 -24.08
C TRP A 117 15.50 18.54 -22.82
N VAL A 118 15.65 17.82 -21.72
CA VAL A 118 16.19 18.31 -20.46
C VAL A 118 17.53 17.62 -20.19
N ARG A 119 18.42 18.30 -19.50
CA ARG A 119 19.69 17.67 -19.09
C ARG A 119 19.43 16.82 -17.83
N GLY A 120 19.72 15.52 -17.90
CA GLY A 120 19.60 14.61 -16.75
C GLY A 120 20.42 15.07 -15.55
N HIS A 121 19.93 14.87 -14.36
CA HIS A 121 20.55 15.21 -13.07
C HIS A 121 21.00 16.69 -12.95
N SER A 122 20.27 17.61 -13.53
CA SER A 122 20.61 19.04 -13.54
C SER A 122 19.71 19.93 -12.67
N GLY A 123 19.01 19.34 -11.68
CA GLY A 123 18.19 20.08 -10.72
C GLY A 123 16.80 20.45 -11.24
N HIS A 124 16.26 19.71 -12.22
CA HIS A 124 14.85 19.79 -12.61
C HIS A 124 14.02 18.83 -11.72
N PRO A 125 13.26 19.32 -10.74
CA PRO A 125 12.57 18.48 -9.75
C PRO A 125 11.66 17.43 -10.39
N GLU A 126 10.99 17.79 -11.49
CA GLU A 126 10.05 16.93 -12.17
C GLU A 126 10.77 15.78 -12.91
N ASN A 127 11.94 16.03 -13.50
CA ASN A 127 12.74 14.99 -14.15
C ASN A 127 13.38 14.05 -13.11
N GLU A 128 13.85 14.62 -11.99
CA GLU A 128 14.33 13.81 -10.86
C GLU A 128 13.23 12.92 -10.30
N ARG A 129 11.98 13.40 -10.30
CA ARG A 129 10.83 12.58 -9.89
C ARG A 129 10.56 11.44 -10.87
N ALA A 130 10.67 11.67 -12.18
CA ALA A 130 10.55 10.63 -13.19
C ALA A 130 11.67 9.57 -13.05
N ASP A 131 12.93 9.97 -12.74
CA ASP A 131 14.04 9.05 -12.43
C ASP A 131 13.74 8.19 -11.19
N VAL A 132 13.20 8.77 -10.11
CA VAL A 132 12.77 8.00 -8.93
C VAL A 132 11.72 6.96 -9.30
N LEU A 133 10.75 7.31 -10.14
CA LEU A 133 9.71 6.40 -10.61
C LEU A 133 10.30 5.30 -11.51
N ALA A 134 11.24 5.63 -12.40
CA ALA A 134 11.92 4.64 -13.24
C ALA A 134 12.72 3.65 -12.41
N ARG A 135 13.41 4.10 -11.35
CA ARG A 135 14.11 3.22 -10.40
C ARG A 135 13.15 2.34 -9.60
N ALA A 136 11.99 2.86 -9.21
CA ALA A 136 10.95 2.04 -8.56
C ALA A 136 10.47 0.91 -9.49
N GLY A 137 10.20 1.21 -10.76
CA GLY A 137 9.87 0.22 -11.78
C GLY A 137 10.98 -0.81 -12.01
N LEU A 138 12.25 -0.37 -12.01
CA LEU A 138 13.41 -1.27 -12.12
C LEU A 138 13.50 -2.22 -10.93
N GLU A 139 13.29 -1.75 -9.71
CA GLU A 139 13.32 -2.61 -8.53
C GLU A 139 12.18 -3.65 -8.54
N GLN A 140 11.02 -3.30 -9.11
CA GLN A 140 9.94 -4.26 -9.37
C GLN A 140 10.41 -5.34 -10.36
N ALA A 141 10.97 -4.93 -11.48
CA ALA A 141 11.45 -5.85 -12.51
C ALA A 141 12.59 -6.75 -12.00
N ARG A 142 13.47 -6.23 -11.14
CA ARG A 142 14.52 -7.03 -10.46
C ARG A 142 13.93 -8.11 -9.57
N ARG A 143 12.91 -7.75 -8.78
CA ARG A 143 12.23 -8.70 -7.91
C ARG A 143 11.48 -9.76 -8.71
N ALA A 144 10.89 -9.39 -9.82
CA ALA A 144 10.23 -10.32 -10.75
C ALA A 144 11.22 -11.29 -11.45
N GLY A 145 12.47 -10.87 -11.70
CA GLY A 145 13.49 -11.67 -12.38
C GLY A 145 14.39 -12.52 -11.48
N GLN A 146 14.29 -12.41 -10.15
CA GLN A 146 15.07 -13.26 -9.26
C GLN A 146 14.37 -14.62 -9.09
N PRO A 147 15.12 -15.75 -9.31
CA PRO A 147 14.56 -17.06 -8.98
C PRO A 147 14.33 -17.09 -7.47
N VAL A 148 13.07 -17.16 -7.09
CA VAL A 148 12.70 -17.41 -5.70
C VAL A 148 13.32 -18.75 -5.32
N ARG A 149 14.28 -18.76 -4.40
CA ARG A 149 14.64 -19.97 -3.68
C ARG A 149 13.40 -20.40 -2.94
N GLN A 150 12.64 -21.29 -3.56
CA GLN A 150 11.57 -22.01 -2.87
C GLN A 150 12.21 -22.77 -1.70
N PRO A 151 11.77 -22.60 -0.47
CA PRO A 151 11.83 -23.69 0.46
C PRO A 151 10.86 -24.73 -0.10
N ILE A 152 11.37 -25.87 -0.50
CA ILE A 152 10.58 -27.07 -0.75
C ILE A 152 9.97 -27.41 0.60
N LEU A 153 8.74 -26.98 0.82
CA LEU A 153 7.91 -27.49 1.89
C LEU A 153 6.74 -28.18 1.20
N ASP A 154 6.77 -29.50 1.26
CA ASP A 154 5.61 -30.32 0.99
C ASP A 154 4.39 -29.76 1.76
N PRO A 155 3.17 -29.85 1.19
CA PRO A 155 1.98 -29.41 1.88
C PRO A 155 1.80 -30.29 3.13
N ILE A 156 2.17 -29.74 4.30
CA ILE A 156 1.81 -30.36 5.57
C ILE A 156 0.31 -30.07 5.72
N ASP A 157 -0.48 -31.11 5.54
CA ASP A 157 -1.86 -31.17 5.96
C ASP A 157 -1.89 -31.02 7.50
N LEU A 158 -2.02 -29.80 7.98
CA LEU A 158 -2.35 -29.55 9.36
C LEU A 158 -3.86 -29.68 9.50
N PRO A 159 -4.35 -30.48 10.46
CA PRO A 159 -5.77 -30.62 10.69
C PRO A 159 -6.38 -29.27 11.03
N VAL A 160 -7.39 -28.88 10.26
CA VAL A 160 -8.26 -27.75 10.57
C VAL A 160 -8.92 -28.09 11.93
N LYS A 161 -8.45 -27.44 12.99
CA LYS A 161 -9.18 -27.46 14.26
C LYS A 161 -10.49 -26.73 14.03
N GLU A 162 -11.56 -27.46 13.91
CA GLU A 162 -12.91 -26.92 14.04
C GLU A 162 -12.99 -26.18 15.37
N SER A 163 -13.21 -24.87 15.29
CA SER A 163 -13.45 -24.04 16.47
C SER A 163 -14.79 -24.40 17.07
N SER A 164 -14.78 -25.34 17.99
CA SER A 164 -15.90 -25.56 18.91
C SER A 164 -16.04 -24.31 19.78
N ARG A 165 -17.12 -23.56 19.55
CA ARG A 165 -17.59 -22.50 20.45
C ARG A 165 -17.95 -23.12 21.79
N SER A 166 -17.04 -23.03 22.74
CA SER A 166 -17.39 -23.19 24.17
C SER A 166 -16.26 -22.65 25.05
N GLY A 167 -16.61 -21.63 25.87
CA GLY A 167 -16.04 -21.35 27.19
C GLY A 167 -14.53 -21.13 27.31
N GLY A 168 -14.09 -19.86 27.38
CA GLY A 168 -13.07 -19.49 28.34
C GLY A 168 -11.65 -20.03 28.17
N ASP A 169 -11.05 -19.89 27.00
CA ASP A 169 -9.59 -19.96 26.94
C ASP A 169 -9.05 -18.54 27.16
N SER A 170 -8.39 -18.33 28.30
CA SER A 170 -7.94 -17.03 28.83
C SER A 170 -6.67 -16.50 28.15
N THR A 171 -6.14 -17.22 27.16
CA THR A 171 -4.86 -16.88 26.52
C THR A 171 -5.04 -15.67 25.59
N PRO A 172 -4.25 -14.59 25.76
CA PRO A 172 -4.28 -13.46 24.83
C PRO A 172 -3.88 -13.88 23.41
N ILE A 173 -4.52 -13.28 22.42
CA ILE A 173 -4.12 -13.43 21.01
C ILE A 173 -2.96 -12.52 20.63
N LEU A 174 -2.83 -11.39 21.31
CA LEU A 174 -1.66 -10.51 21.27
C LEU A 174 -1.21 -10.33 22.71
N ASP A 175 0.04 -10.66 23.03
CA ASP A 175 0.61 -10.57 24.37
C ASP A 175 2.03 -10.03 24.31
N ILE A 176 2.21 -8.83 24.81
CA ILE A 176 3.49 -8.10 24.84
C ILE A 176 3.79 -7.81 26.31
N GLU A 177 4.90 -8.30 26.83
CA GLU A 177 5.36 -8.04 28.18
C GLU A 177 6.77 -7.42 28.13
N HIS A 178 6.96 -6.34 28.87
CA HIS A 178 8.24 -5.66 29.10
C HIS A 178 9.04 -5.33 27.81
N ALA A 179 8.35 -4.99 26.71
CA ALA A 179 9.00 -4.71 25.45
C ALA A 179 9.73 -3.36 25.44
N THR A 180 10.99 -3.38 25.05
CA THR A 180 11.78 -2.16 24.76
C THR A 180 12.05 -2.12 23.26
N VAL A 181 11.65 -1.02 22.59
CA VAL A 181 11.71 -0.90 21.15
C VAL A 181 12.40 0.41 20.75
N TYR A 182 13.36 0.33 19.84
CA TYR A 182 14.07 1.47 19.28
C TYR A 182 13.72 1.69 17.80
N ARG A 183 13.72 2.94 17.38
CA ARG A 183 13.74 3.38 15.97
C ARG A 183 14.98 4.22 15.74
N GLY A 184 16.00 3.65 15.12
CA GLY A 184 17.34 4.24 15.11
C GLY A 184 17.84 4.40 16.56
N ASP A 185 18.28 5.60 16.93
CA ASP A 185 18.76 5.90 18.28
C ASP A 185 17.66 6.29 19.27
N THR A 186 16.41 6.39 18.84
CA THR A 186 15.31 6.81 19.68
C THR A 186 14.61 5.61 20.31
N CYS A 187 14.57 5.57 21.65
CA CYS A 187 13.75 4.62 22.39
C CYS A 187 12.28 5.06 22.31
N VAL A 188 11.46 4.27 21.62
CA VAL A 188 10.03 4.54 21.45
C VAL A 188 9.22 3.89 22.57
N PHE A 189 9.54 2.64 22.89
CA PHE A 189 8.94 1.93 24.02
C PHE A 189 10.02 1.52 25.01
N SER A 190 9.75 1.75 26.29
CA SER A 190 10.56 1.30 27.40
C SER A 190 9.65 0.61 28.40
N ASP A 191 9.83 -0.69 28.59
CA ASP A 191 8.99 -1.48 29.52
C ASP A 191 7.49 -1.47 29.14
N PHE A 192 7.20 -1.68 27.86
CA PHE A 192 5.86 -1.63 27.32
C PHE A 192 5.18 -2.99 27.42
N SER A 193 4.00 -3.02 28.04
CA SER A 193 3.19 -4.25 28.14
C SER A 193 1.78 -3.99 27.63
N PHE A 194 1.26 -4.93 26.82
CA PHE A 194 -0.06 -4.84 26.20
C PHE A 194 -0.59 -6.22 25.87
N ALA A 195 -1.84 -6.50 26.19
CA ALA A 195 -2.51 -7.74 25.83
C ALA A 195 -3.88 -7.48 25.20
N LEU A 196 -4.26 -8.32 24.21
CA LEU A 196 -5.58 -8.31 23.56
C LEU A 196 -6.09 -9.76 23.46
N ARG A 197 -7.33 -9.99 23.86
CA ARG A 197 -7.97 -11.31 23.82
C ARG A 197 -8.91 -11.45 22.62
N ALA A 198 -9.22 -12.67 22.26
CA ALA A 198 -10.19 -12.97 21.20
C ALA A 198 -11.56 -12.37 21.55
N GLY A 199 -12.16 -11.66 20.58
CA GLY A 199 -13.44 -10.98 20.75
C GLY A 199 -13.38 -9.66 21.54
N GLU A 200 -12.22 -9.27 22.05
CA GLU A 200 -12.00 -8.00 22.74
C GLU A 200 -11.57 -6.94 21.71
N HIS A 201 -12.43 -5.97 21.43
CA HIS A 201 -12.11 -4.89 20.52
C HIS A 201 -11.50 -3.72 21.27
N ALA A 202 -10.38 -3.17 20.77
CA ALA A 202 -9.70 -2.06 21.42
C ALA A 202 -9.37 -0.93 20.44
N ALA A 203 -9.47 0.32 20.91
CA ALA A 203 -9.01 1.49 20.20
C ALA A 203 -7.82 2.12 20.93
N ILE A 204 -6.76 2.43 20.20
CA ILE A 204 -5.58 3.14 20.69
C ILE A 204 -5.67 4.60 20.29
N LEU A 205 -5.67 5.49 21.27
CA LEU A 205 -5.67 6.93 21.11
C LEU A 205 -4.40 7.52 21.69
N GLY A 206 -3.91 8.60 21.08
CA GLY A 206 -2.76 9.34 21.59
C GLY A 206 -2.25 10.38 20.61
N PRO A 207 -1.45 11.35 21.08
CA PRO A 207 -0.87 12.38 20.22
C PRO A 207 0.08 11.81 19.18
N ASN A 208 0.48 12.64 18.21
CA ASN A 208 1.50 12.28 17.26
C ASN A 208 2.83 11.99 17.99
N GLY A 209 3.54 10.97 17.55
CA GLY A 209 4.79 10.56 18.21
C GLY A 209 4.61 9.67 19.45
N ALA A 210 3.38 9.37 19.89
CA ALA A 210 3.12 8.52 21.06
C ALA A 210 3.61 7.06 20.92
N GLY A 211 3.92 6.61 19.69
CA GLY A 211 4.39 5.25 19.43
C GLY A 211 3.36 4.35 18.69
N LYS A 212 2.18 4.86 18.34
CA LYS A 212 1.09 4.08 17.71
C LYS A 212 1.55 3.26 16.51
N SER A 213 2.17 3.90 15.51
CA SER A 213 2.68 3.19 14.33
C SER A 213 3.87 2.24 14.63
N THR A 214 4.62 2.49 15.71
CA THR A 214 5.68 1.58 16.15
C THR A 214 5.09 0.30 16.74
N LEU A 215 3.98 0.40 17.48
CA LEU A 215 3.25 -0.78 17.97
C LEU A 215 2.74 -1.63 16.81
N LEU A 216 2.18 -1.00 15.76
CA LEU A 216 1.74 -1.73 14.57
C LEU A 216 2.90 -2.44 13.87
N LYS A 217 4.04 -1.77 13.74
CA LYS A 217 5.26 -2.36 13.16
C LYS A 217 5.85 -3.48 14.00
N LEU A 218 5.67 -3.43 15.32
CA LEU A 218 6.02 -4.53 16.21
C LEU A 218 5.11 -5.74 15.97
N LEU A 219 3.80 -5.53 15.80
CA LEU A 219 2.83 -6.60 15.52
C LEU A 219 2.98 -7.17 14.09
N SER A 220 3.38 -6.38 13.11
CA SER A 220 3.65 -6.85 11.74
C SER A 220 5.02 -7.54 11.58
N GLY A 221 5.86 -7.50 12.62
CA GLY A 221 7.22 -8.03 12.57
C GLY A 221 8.22 -7.18 11.77
N GLU A 222 7.88 -5.93 11.46
CA GLU A 222 8.80 -4.98 10.80
C GLU A 222 9.80 -4.35 11.76
N VAL A 223 9.45 -4.31 13.04
CA VAL A 223 10.31 -3.84 14.14
C VAL A 223 10.32 -4.91 15.22
N HIS A 224 11.45 -5.10 15.87
CA HIS A 224 11.60 -6.09 16.93
C HIS A 224 11.86 -5.40 18.26
N ALA A 225 11.35 -6.02 19.34
CA ALA A 225 11.74 -5.66 20.69
C ALA A 225 13.17 -6.11 20.99
N MET A 226 13.87 -5.38 21.86
CA MET A 226 15.18 -5.84 22.36
C MET A 226 14.98 -7.14 23.11
N SER A 227 15.84 -8.12 22.83
CA SER A 227 15.83 -9.39 23.58
C SER A 227 16.38 -9.16 24.99
N ARG A 228 15.52 -9.28 26.00
CA ARG A 228 15.84 -9.29 27.42
C ARG A 228 15.15 -10.48 28.06
N GLU A 229 15.63 -10.96 29.21
CA GLU A 229 15.02 -12.12 29.92
C GLU A 229 13.55 -11.90 30.24
N GLU A 230 13.15 -10.66 30.50
CA GLU A 230 11.78 -10.30 30.89
C GLU A 230 10.88 -9.98 29.66
N THR A 231 11.46 -9.82 28.47
CA THR A 231 10.70 -9.44 27.26
C THR A 231 9.99 -10.66 26.69
N ARG A 232 8.67 -10.59 26.62
CA ARG A 232 7.83 -11.58 25.97
C ARG A 232 7.01 -10.94 24.87
N LEU A 233 6.96 -11.57 23.71
CA LEU A 233 6.07 -11.22 22.61
C LEU A 233 5.44 -12.51 22.08
N ALA A 234 4.22 -12.78 22.48
CA ALA A 234 3.46 -13.94 22.03
C ALA A 234 2.30 -13.51 21.13
N LEU A 235 2.15 -14.20 20.01
CA LEU A 235 1.02 -14.05 19.09
C LEU A 235 0.27 -15.38 19.05
N PHE A 236 -1.03 -15.35 19.34
CA PHE A 236 -1.87 -16.56 19.47
C PHE A 236 -1.31 -17.61 20.45
N GLY A 237 -0.60 -17.14 21.49
CA GLY A 237 0.03 -17.96 22.50
C GLY A 237 1.43 -18.48 22.14
N ASP A 238 1.90 -18.27 20.92
CA ASP A 238 3.22 -18.68 20.46
C ASP A 238 4.22 -17.53 20.55
N GLU A 239 5.38 -17.74 21.18
CA GLU A 239 6.50 -16.80 21.25
C GLU A 239 7.43 -16.92 20.03
N ARG A 240 7.43 -18.10 19.39
CA ARG A 240 8.22 -18.38 18.18
C ARG A 240 7.29 -18.55 16.99
N TRP A 241 7.00 -17.46 16.32
CA TRP A 241 6.12 -17.44 15.17
C TRP A 241 6.85 -17.06 13.90
N ASN A 242 6.35 -17.59 12.78
CA ASN A 242 6.81 -17.22 11.45
C ASN A 242 5.99 -16.01 10.99
N VAL A 243 6.65 -14.99 10.46
CA VAL A 243 6.00 -13.78 9.91
C VAL A 243 4.89 -14.11 8.91
N TRP A 244 5.07 -15.15 8.10
CA TRP A 244 4.08 -15.57 7.11
C TRP A 244 2.80 -16.15 7.75
N ASP A 245 2.94 -16.87 8.84
CA ASP A 245 1.78 -17.44 9.55
C ASP A 245 1.03 -16.37 10.32
N VAL A 246 1.74 -15.40 10.90
CA VAL A 246 1.13 -14.22 11.53
C VAL A 246 0.34 -13.41 10.51
N ARG A 247 0.89 -13.17 9.33
CA ARG A 247 0.20 -12.41 8.27
C ARG A 247 -1.07 -13.07 7.74
N LYS A 248 -1.25 -14.39 7.94
CA LYS A 248 -2.50 -15.08 7.64
C LYS A 248 -3.54 -14.89 8.76
N GLN A 249 -3.08 -14.69 9.99
CA GLN A 249 -3.95 -14.58 11.17
C GLN A 249 -4.24 -13.15 11.58
N ILE A 250 -3.42 -12.19 11.15
CA ILE A 250 -3.60 -10.75 11.39
C ILE A 250 -3.72 -10.01 10.07
N GLY A 251 -4.91 -9.49 9.78
CA GLY A 251 -5.13 -8.59 8.65
C GLY A 251 -4.74 -7.16 9.04
N ILE A 252 -3.73 -6.60 8.38
CA ILE A 252 -3.23 -5.25 8.69
C ILE A 252 -3.59 -4.29 7.55
N VAL A 253 -4.18 -3.15 7.91
CA VAL A 253 -4.40 -2.02 7.00
C VAL A 253 -3.72 -0.80 7.61
N SER A 254 -2.70 -0.28 6.93
CA SER A 254 -1.96 0.90 7.38
C SER A 254 -1.87 1.97 6.29
N HIS A 255 -1.58 3.20 6.71
CA HIS A 255 -1.35 4.30 5.79
C HIS A 255 -0.06 4.08 4.97
N ASP A 256 1.00 3.54 5.60
CA ASP A 256 2.25 3.21 4.91
C ASP A 256 1.99 2.22 3.78
N LEU A 257 1.17 1.18 4.02
CA LEU A 257 0.79 0.20 3.01
C LEU A 257 0.11 0.85 1.79
N GLN A 258 -0.73 1.87 2.00
CA GLN A 258 -1.39 2.57 0.90
C GLN A 258 -0.40 3.33 0.02
N ARG A 259 0.61 3.98 0.63
CA ARG A 259 1.66 4.70 -0.11
C ARG A 259 2.58 3.76 -0.87
N ASP A 260 2.86 2.59 -0.30
CA ASP A 260 3.79 1.62 -0.86
C ASP A 260 3.17 0.79 -2.00
N TYR A 261 1.85 0.93 -2.21
CA TYR A 261 1.16 0.22 -3.28
C TYR A 261 1.44 0.85 -4.64
N LEU A 262 1.66 -0.01 -5.63
CA LEU A 262 1.89 0.40 -7.00
C LEU A 262 0.67 1.10 -7.59
N ILE A 263 0.86 2.29 -8.10
CA ILE A 263 -0.19 3.09 -8.75
C ILE A 263 -0.84 2.32 -9.92
N CYS A 264 -0.07 1.48 -10.61
CA CYS A 264 -0.50 0.69 -11.76
C CYS A 264 -1.17 -0.65 -11.40
N ALA A 265 -1.12 -1.09 -10.13
CA ALA A 265 -1.75 -2.34 -9.71
C ALA A 265 -3.26 -2.29 -9.98
N GLU A 266 -3.83 -3.35 -10.56
CA GLU A 266 -5.28 -3.47 -10.68
C GLU A 266 -5.91 -3.81 -9.33
N GLY A 267 -7.14 -3.35 -9.08
CA GLY A 267 -7.85 -3.59 -7.82
C GLY A 267 -7.90 -5.07 -7.43
N GLN A 268 -8.17 -5.97 -8.37
CA GLN A 268 -8.15 -7.41 -8.12
C GLN A 268 -6.76 -7.90 -7.65
N ASN A 269 -5.70 -7.36 -8.21
CA ASN A 269 -4.33 -7.72 -7.85
C ASN A 269 -3.98 -7.23 -6.46
N VAL A 270 -4.48 -6.04 -6.05
CA VAL A 270 -4.35 -5.56 -4.67
C VAL A 270 -4.93 -6.56 -3.68
N VAL A 271 -6.12 -7.09 -3.94
CA VAL A 271 -6.76 -8.09 -3.07
C VAL A 271 -6.00 -9.43 -3.10
N LEU A 272 -5.68 -9.93 -4.30
CA LEU A 272 -4.96 -11.19 -4.49
C LEU A 272 -3.56 -11.18 -3.86
N SER A 273 -2.86 -10.03 -3.89
CA SER A 273 -1.53 -9.89 -3.28
C SER A 273 -1.51 -10.17 -1.78
N GLY A 274 -2.66 -10.10 -1.12
CA GLY A 274 -2.82 -10.49 0.28
C GLY A 274 -2.42 -11.92 0.55
N PHE A 275 -2.64 -12.86 -0.38
CA PHE A 275 -2.25 -14.27 -0.24
C PHE A 275 -0.72 -14.46 -0.15
N TYR A 276 0.04 -13.55 -0.72
CA TYR A 276 1.51 -13.61 -0.73
C TYR A 276 2.14 -12.49 0.11
N ALA A 277 1.34 -11.69 0.80
CA ALA A 277 1.79 -10.51 1.55
C ALA A 277 2.69 -9.57 0.73
N SER A 278 2.45 -9.48 -0.59
CA SER A 278 3.18 -8.64 -1.54
C SER A 278 2.42 -7.34 -1.82
N ASN A 279 3.08 -6.36 -2.45
CA ASN A 279 2.46 -5.06 -2.80
C ASN A 279 1.86 -5.05 -4.21
N ASP A 280 1.85 -6.15 -4.92
CA ASP A 280 1.14 -6.44 -6.16
C ASP A 280 1.16 -7.95 -6.42
N THR A 281 0.50 -8.41 -7.49
CA THR A 281 0.65 -9.77 -8.00
C THR A 281 1.74 -9.80 -9.06
N TYR A 282 2.50 -10.90 -9.08
CA TYR A 282 3.59 -11.12 -10.02
C TYR A 282 3.33 -12.36 -10.86
N GLU A 283 3.86 -12.42 -12.08
CA GLU A 283 3.62 -13.52 -13.04
C GLU A 283 3.96 -14.92 -12.51
N TYR A 284 4.91 -15.01 -11.57
CA TYR A 284 5.28 -16.28 -10.92
C TYR A 284 4.30 -16.73 -9.83
N GLN A 285 3.40 -15.85 -9.39
CA GLN A 285 2.40 -16.16 -8.37
C GLN A 285 1.20 -16.86 -9.05
N GLN A 286 0.99 -18.11 -8.68
CA GLN A 286 -0.13 -18.88 -9.18
C GLN A 286 -1.26 -18.88 -8.16
N PHE A 287 -2.43 -18.42 -8.56
CA PHE A 287 -3.60 -18.41 -7.71
C PHE A 287 -4.49 -19.61 -8.01
N THR A 288 -4.84 -20.35 -6.99
CA THR A 288 -5.83 -21.44 -7.12
C THR A 288 -7.22 -20.88 -7.41
N LYS A 289 -8.12 -21.71 -7.94
CA LYS A 289 -9.52 -21.33 -8.13
C LYS A 289 -10.17 -20.87 -6.83
N THR A 290 -9.87 -21.53 -5.72
CA THR A 290 -10.37 -21.17 -4.39
C THR A 290 -9.91 -19.78 -3.97
N GLN A 291 -8.63 -19.43 -4.17
CA GLN A 291 -8.10 -18.09 -3.87
C GLN A 291 -8.75 -17.01 -4.74
N MET A 292 -8.92 -17.27 -6.05
CA MET A 292 -9.61 -16.35 -6.95
C MET A 292 -11.07 -16.14 -6.52
N THR A 293 -11.79 -17.22 -6.22
CA THR A 293 -13.18 -17.14 -5.74
C THR A 293 -13.25 -16.34 -4.44
N ARG A 294 -12.36 -16.61 -3.48
CA ARG A 294 -12.31 -15.86 -2.22
C ARG A 294 -12.04 -14.36 -2.42
N ALA A 295 -11.11 -14.01 -3.31
CA ALA A 295 -10.85 -12.61 -3.63
C ALA A 295 -12.09 -11.91 -4.22
N TYR A 296 -12.82 -12.58 -5.12
CA TYR A 296 -14.06 -12.05 -5.69
C TYR A 296 -15.17 -11.88 -4.63
N GLU A 297 -15.35 -12.85 -3.75
CA GLU A 297 -16.31 -12.78 -2.64
C GLU A 297 -16.01 -11.57 -1.74
N VAL A 298 -14.74 -11.38 -1.38
CA VAL A 298 -14.30 -10.25 -0.56
C VAL A 298 -14.53 -8.91 -1.28
N MET A 299 -14.18 -8.81 -2.56
CA MET A 299 -14.45 -7.58 -3.34
C MET A 299 -15.95 -7.28 -3.47
N GLN A 300 -16.76 -8.31 -3.59
CA GLN A 300 -18.23 -8.17 -3.63
C GLN A 300 -18.77 -7.69 -2.28
N GLU A 301 -18.30 -8.29 -1.18
CA GLU A 301 -18.68 -7.90 0.18
C GLU A 301 -18.33 -6.42 0.47
N LEU A 302 -17.18 -5.97 0.01
CA LEU A 302 -16.71 -4.60 0.20
C LEU A 302 -17.27 -3.60 -0.83
N GLY A 303 -18.10 -4.06 -1.78
CA GLY A 303 -18.74 -3.23 -2.79
C GLY A 303 -17.75 -2.61 -3.79
N VAL A 304 -16.62 -3.29 -4.06
CA VAL A 304 -15.58 -2.81 -4.99
C VAL A 304 -15.39 -3.72 -6.22
N MET A 305 -16.21 -4.74 -6.38
CA MET A 305 -16.10 -5.70 -7.47
C MET A 305 -16.13 -5.07 -8.87
N SER A 306 -16.95 -4.03 -9.07
CA SER A 306 -17.04 -3.30 -10.35
C SER A 306 -15.77 -2.53 -10.70
N LEU A 307 -14.87 -2.34 -9.74
CA LEU A 307 -13.59 -1.63 -9.89
C LEU A 307 -12.39 -2.59 -9.95
N SER A 308 -12.62 -3.92 -10.01
CA SER A 308 -11.57 -4.93 -9.94
C SER A 308 -10.46 -4.77 -10.99
N GLY A 309 -10.80 -4.37 -12.21
CA GLY A 309 -9.83 -4.10 -13.28
C GLY A 309 -9.35 -2.64 -13.35
N ARG A 310 -9.80 -1.75 -12.44
CA ARG A 310 -9.34 -0.37 -12.39
C ARG A 310 -7.98 -0.30 -11.71
N ARG A 311 -7.07 0.56 -12.23
CA ARG A 311 -5.76 0.78 -11.62
C ARG A 311 -5.93 1.50 -10.27
N PHE A 312 -5.20 1.05 -9.26
CA PHE A 312 -5.29 1.51 -7.87
C PHE A 312 -5.06 3.03 -7.74
N GLY A 313 -4.07 3.58 -8.43
CA GLY A 313 -3.78 5.01 -8.41
C GLY A 313 -4.86 5.92 -9.00
N TYR A 314 -5.81 5.37 -9.77
CA TYR A 314 -6.94 6.12 -10.32
C TYR A 314 -8.23 5.96 -9.52
N MET A 315 -8.14 5.33 -8.36
CA MET A 315 -9.25 5.16 -7.43
C MET A 315 -9.28 6.31 -6.43
N SER A 316 -10.46 6.66 -5.96
CA SER A 316 -10.59 7.56 -4.80
C SER A 316 -9.95 6.93 -3.57
N THR A 317 -9.55 7.75 -2.59
CA THR A 317 -8.97 7.27 -1.33
C THR A 317 -9.87 6.24 -0.63
N GLY A 318 -11.20 6.45 -0.65
CA GLY A 318 -12.16 5.50 -0.09
C GLY A 318 -12.24 4.16 -0.83
N GLU A 319 -12.12 4.17 -2.16
CA GLU A 319 -12.03 2.96 -2.96
C GLU A 319 -10.73 2.21 -2.66
N GLN A 320 -9.60 2.92 -2.63
CA GLN A 320 -8.29 2.34 -2.28
C GLN A 320 -8.32 1.69 -0.90
N ARG A 321 -8.86 2.36 0.12
CA ARG A 321 -8.98 1.82 1.49
C ARG A 321 -9.81 0.54 1.53
N ARG A 322 -10.90 0.45 0.76
CA ARG A 322 -11.70 -0.78 0.67
C ARG A 322 -10.95 -1.92 0.00
N PHE A 323 -10.14 -1.66 -1.03
CA PHE A 323 -9.27 -2.68 -1.63
C PHE A 323 -8.19 -3.16 -0.66
N LEU A 324 -7.58 -2.26 0.13
CA LEU A 324 -6.60 -2.63 1.16
C LEU A 324 -7.26 -3.44 2.30
N LEU A 325 -8.49 -3.11 2.67
CA LEU A 325 -9.26 -3.94 3.59
C LEU A 325 -9.53 -5.32 2.97
N GLY A 326 -9.86 -5.39 1.68
CA GLY A 326 -10.03 -6.63 0.95
C GLY A 326 -8.77 -7.49 0.98
N ARG A 327 -7.61 -6.88 0.73
CA ARG A 327 -6.31 -7.54 0.85
C ARG A 327 -6.08 -8.14 2.24
N ALA A 328 -6.45 -7.42 3.29
CA ALA A 328 -6.32 -7.89 4.67
C ALA A 328 -7.29 -9.05 4.99
N LEU A 329 -8.43 -9.15 4.29
CA LEU A 329 -9.49 -10.12 4.54
C LEU A 329 -9.39 -11.43 3.73
N VAL A 330 -8.49 -11.56 2.75
CA VAL A 330 -8.45 -12.75 1.86
C VAL A 330 -8.16 -14.04 2.60
N HIS A 331 -7.36 -14.00 3.67
CA HIS A 331 -7.06 -15.15 4.53
C HIS A 331 -8.12 -15.40 5.61
N ASP A 332 -9.18 -14.58 5.65
CA ASP A 332 -10.18 -14.60 6.71
C ASP A 332 -9.58 -14.52 8.14
N PRO A 333 -8.67 -13.56 8.39
CA PRO A 333 -7.96 -13.50 9.66
C PRO A 333 -8.92 -13.29 10.84
N PRO A 334 -8.66 -13.90 12.01
CA PRO A 334 -9.44 -13.66 13.21
C PRO A 334 -9.21 -12.27 13.82
N VAL A 335 -8.11 -11.60 13.45
CA VAL A 335 -7.72 -10.28 13.98
C VAL A 335 -7.54 -9.29 12.84
N LEU A 336 -8.10 -8.10 13.02
CA LEU A 336 -7.86 -6.94 12.15
C LEU A 336 -7.16 -5.83 12.94
N VAL A 337 -6.06 -5.35 12.40
CA VAL A 337 -5.30 -4.21 12.93
C VAL A 337 -5.36 -3.08 11.91
N LEU A 338 -5.93 -1.96 12.30
CA LEU A 338 -6.24 -0.84 11.42
C LEU A 338 -5.56 0.44 11.91
N ASP A 339 -4.73 1.04 11.05
CA ASP A 339 -4.05 2.31 11.32
C ASP A 339 -4.76 3.44 10.60
N GLU A 340 -5.47 4.26 11.37
CA GLU A 340 -6.16 5.45 10.87
C GLU A 340 -6.97 5.18 9.58
N PRO A 341 -7.87 4.20 9.60
CA PRO A 341 -8.46 3.67 8.38
C PRO A 341 -9.35 4.67 7.65
N THR A 342 -9.79 5.73 8.30
CA THR A 342 -10.68 6.76 7.75
C THR A 342 -9.95 8.08 7.46
N SER A 343 -8.65 8.17 7.73
CA SER A 343 -7.85 9.38 7.44
C SER A 343 -7.89 9.73 5.95
N GLY A 344 -8.21 11.00 5.65
CA GLY A 344 -8.30 11.51 4.28
C GLY A 344 -9.56 11.10 3.51
N LEU A 345 -10.55 10.48 4.18
CA LEU A 345 -11.86 10.17 3.59
C LEU A 345 -12.84 11.34 3.76
N ASP A 346 -13.70 11.54 2.76
CA ASP A 346 -14.90 12.35 2.95
C ASP A 346 -15.89 11.67 3.91
N LEU A 347 -16.89 12.41 4.41
CA LEU A 347 -17.83 11.90 5.40
C LEU A 347 -18.58 10.64 4.91
N LYS A 348 -18.96 10.60 3.64
CA LYS A 348 -19.68 9.46 3.07
C LYS A 348 -18.79 8.21 3.04
N ALA A 349 -17.57 8.35 2.53
CA ALA A 349 -16.61 7.25 2.46
C ALA A 349 -16.19 6.79 3.86
N CYS A 350 -16.04 7.73 4.82
CA CYS A 350 -15.77 7.43 6.22
C CYS A 350 -16.87 6.54 6.81
N PHE A 351 -18.12 6.94 6.73
CA PHE A 351 -19.25 6.16 7.28
C PHE A 351 -19.37 4.80 6.60
N GLN A 352 -19.23 4.74 5.28
CA GLN A 352 -19.25 3.47 4.55
C GLN A 352 -18.13 2.53 5.02
N TYR A 353 -16.92 3.05 5.27
CA TYR A 353 -15.80 2.25 5.77
C TYR A 353 -16.06 1.76 7.21
N LEU A 354 -16.60 2.61 8.07
CA LEU A 354 -16.96 2.23 9.44
C LEU A 354 -18.08 1.17 9.47
N ASP A 355 -19.05 1.24 8.56
CA ASP A 355 -20.08 0.20 8.43
C ASP A 355 -19.47 -1.16 8.00
N LEU A 356 -18.51 -1.14 7.07
CA LEU A 356 -17.76 -2.35 6.70
C LEU A 356 -16.98 -2.93 7.89
N LEU A 357 -16.34 -2.08 8.69
CA LEU A 357 -15.62 -2.50 9.90
C LEU A 357 -16.57 -3.14 10.92
N ARG A 358 -17.70 -2.50 11.19
CA ARG A 358 -18.77 -3.02 12.07
C ARG A 358 -19.28 -4.39 11.61
N ALA A 359 -19.44 -4.56 10.28
CA ALA A 359 -19.81 -5.85 9.71
C ALA A 359 -18.75 -6.94 9.98
N GLN A 360 -17.45 -6.60 9.99
CA GLN A 360 -16.38 -7.56 10.35
C GLN A 360 -16.41 -7.90 11.85
N ILE A 361 -16.67 -6.91 12.71
CA ILE A 361 -16.88 -7.14 14.16
C ILE A 361 -18.06 -8.09 14.37
N ALA A 362 -19.19 -7.84 13.71
CA ALA A 362 -20.37 -8.70 13.80
C ALA A 362 -20.13 -10.14 13.31
N LYS A 363 -19.15 -10.36 12.43
CA LYS A 363 -18.70 -11.69 12.01
C LYS A 363 -17.76 -12.37 13.01
N GLY A 364 -17.47 -11.73 14.13
CA GLY A 364 -16.66 -12.28 15.23
C GLY A 364 -15.15 -12.00 15.11
N LYS A 365 -14.73 -11.09 14.21
CA LYS A 365 -13.33 -10.69 14.13
C LYS A 365 -12.97 -9.76 15.28
N THR A 366 -11.81 -9.96 15.89
CA THR A 366 -11.23 -9.05 16.87
C THR A 366 -10.61 -7.85 16.15
N VAL A 367 -10.85 -6.64 16.67
CA VAL A 367 -10.36 -5.41 16.04
C VAL A 367 -9.47 -4.63 17.00
N LEU A 368 -8.27 -4.30 16.53
CA LEU A 368 -7.39 -3.30 17.14
C LEU A 368 -7.33 -2.09 16.20
N LEU A 369 -7.92 -0.99 16.65
CA LEU A 369 -8.02 0.25 15.88
C LEU A 369 -7.07 1.30 16.43
N VAL A 370 -6.14 1.80 15.64
CA VAL A 370 -5.42 3.04 15.95
C VAL A 370 -6.21 4.20 15.33
N ALA A 371 -6.66 5.11 16.16
CA ALA A 371 -7.48 6.25 15.75
C ALA A 371 -6.82 7.59 16.10
N HIS A 372 -6.99 8.57 15.23
CA HIS A 372 -6.66 9.97 15.49
C HIS A 372 -7.87 10.77 15.98
N HIS A 373 -9.06 10.39 15.50
CA HIS A 373 -10.30 11.07 15.82
C HIS A 373 -11.25 10.14 16.54
N LEU A 374 -11.95 10.66 17.54
CA LEU A 374 -12.89 9.88 18.36
C LEU A 374 -14.08 9.34 17.55
N HIS A 375 -14.51 10.04 16.49
CA HIS A 375 -15.58 9.60 15.61
C HIS A 375 -15.21 8.40 14.72
N GLU A 376 -13.94 7.98 14.71
CA GLU A 376 -13.48 6.77 14.01
C GLU A 376 -13.73 5.50 14.83
N ILE A 377 -14.07 5.63 16.13
CA ILE A 377 -14.24 4.51 17.04
C ILE A 377 -15.71 4.07 17.07
N PRO A 378 -16.07 2.93 16.43
CA PRO A 378 -17.42 2.43 16.42
C PRO A 378 -17.96 2.12 17.84
N PRO A 379 -19.31 2.12 18.03
CA PRO A 379 -19.91 1.77 19.30
C PRO A 379 -19.50 0.40 19.84
N GLU A 380 -19.24 -0.55 18.97
CA GLU A 380 -18.86 -1.94 19.29
C GLU A 380 -17.46 -2.08 19.91
N ILE A 381 -16.61 -1.05 19.81
CA ILE A 381 -15.30 -1.02 20.45
C ILE A 381 -15.47 -0.43 21.85
N ASP A 382 -15.40 -1.28 22.88
CA ASP A 382 -15.64 -0.90 24.27
C ASP A 382 -14.37 -0.54 25.06
N ARG A 383 -13.21 -1.06 24.66
CA ARG A 383 -11.93 -0.80 25.31
C ARG A 383 -11.18 0.31 24.59
N VAL A 384 -10.66 1.27 25.36
CA VAL A 384 -9.83 2.37 24.86
C VAL A 384 -8.51 2.39 25.63
N ILE A 385 -7.42 2.60 24.90
CA ILE A 385 -6.07 2.64 25.42
C ILE A 385 -5.48 4.00 25.07
N PHE A 386 -5.04 4.73 26.08
CA PHE A 386 -4.35 5.99 25.91
C PHE A 386 -2.86 5.77 25.87
N LEU A 387 -2.24 6.09 24.74
CA LEU A 387 -0.81 5.97 24.53
C LEU A 387 -0.19 7.38 24.49
N LYS A 388 0.79 7.65 25.34
CA LYS A 388 1.52 8.92 25.39
C LYS A 388 3.00 8.64 25.71
N ASP A 389 3.91 9.25 24.97
CA ASP A 389 5.37 9.13 25.15
C ASP A 389 5.85 7.66 25.29
N GLY A 390 5.34 6.79 24.46
CA GLY A 390 5.68 5.35 24.45
C GLY A 390 5.15 4.54 25.62
N LYS A 391 4.19 5.06 26.39
CA LYS A 391 3.60 4.40 27.55
C LYS A 391 2.08 4.37 27.46
N ILE A 392 1.49 3.29 27.96
CA ILE A 392 0.05 3.24 28.23
C ILE A 392 -0.20 4.07 29.48
N VAL A 393 -0.88 5.19 29.32
CA VAL A 393 -1.21 6.09 30.45
C VAL A 393 -2.60 5.83 31.01
N ALA A 394 -3.48 5.19 30.23
CA ALA A 394 -4.77 4.68 30.69
C ALA A 394 -5.22 3.53 29.79
N ASP A 395 -5.93 2.56 30.36
CA ASP A 395 -6.50 1.42 29.67
C ASP A 395 -7.81 1.03 30.38
N GLY A 396 -8.91 1.00 29.65
CA GLY A 396 -10.20 0.71 30.26
C GLY A 396 -11.39 0.91 29.31
N PHE A 397 -12.58 0.90 29.89
CA PHE A 397 -13.81 1.05 29.12
C PHE A 397 -13.92 2.44 28.48
N LYS A 398 -14.38 2.46 27.23
CA LYS A 398 -14.63 3.67 26.45
C LYS A 398 -15.47 4.69 27.20
N SER A 399 -16.54 4.25 27.86
CA SER A 399 -17.43 5.11 28.64
C SER A 399 -16.77 5.78 29.85
N THR A 400 -15.72 5.18 30.40
CA THR A 400 -14.99 5.70 31.57
C THR A 400 -13.85 6.62 31.15
N LEU A 401 -13.18 6.31 30.03
CA LEU A 401 -11.98 7.05 29.60
C LEU A 401 -12.30 8.22 28.67
N LEU A 402 -13.35 8.12 27.85
CA LEU A 402 -13.73 9.22 26.96
C LEU A 402 -14.56 10.26 27.71
N THR A 403 -13.88 11.03 28.56
CA THR A 403 -14.43 12.22 29.26
C THR A 403 -13.61 13.44 28.87
N ASP A 404 -14.22 14.62 29.02
CA ASP A 404 -13.57 15.91 28.69
C ASP A 404 -12.20 16.06 29.37
N ASP A 405 -12.14 15.72 30.65
CA ASP A 405 -10.93 15.84 31.47
C ASP A 405 -9.82 14.86 31.03
N GLN A 406 -10.15 13.58 30.84
CA GLN A 406 -9.18 12.54 30.45
C GLN A 406 -8.61 12.78 29.04
N VAL A 407 -9.49 13.12 28.07
CA VAL A 407 -9.06 13.40 26.71
C VAL A 407 -8.28 14.71 26.62
N SER A 408 -8.68 15.74 27.40
CA SER A 408 -7.91 16.99 27.49
C SER A 408 -6.50 16.77 28.02
N ARG A 409 -6.32 15.89 29.02
CA ARG A 409 -4.99 15.53 29.58
C ARG A 409 -4.17 14.71 28.58
N LEU A 410 -4.81 13.82 27.82
CA LEU A 410 -4.10 13.01 26.82
C LEU A 410 -3.48 13.91 25.74
N PHE A 411 -4.23 14.87 25.22
CA PHE A 411 -3.81 15.73 24.10
C PHE A 411 -3.22 17.08 24.52
N ASP A 412 -3.05 17.33 25.83
CA ASP A 412 -2.56 18.61 26.38
C ASP A 412 -3.34 19.82 25.83
N SER A 413 -4.65 19.67 25.64
CA SER A 413 -5.53 20.66 25.04
C SER A 413 -6.92 20.61 25.66
N LYS A 414 -7.56 21.76 25.81
CA LYS A 414 -8.94 21.79 26.33
C LYS A 414 -9.90 21.26 25.29
N ILE A 415 -10.56 20.16 25.61
CA ILE A 415 -11.45 19.41 24.71
C ILE A 415 -12.78 19.19 25.42
N THR A 416 -13.87 19.41 24.69
CA THR A 416 -15.22 19.03 25.08
C THR A 416 -15.71 17.91 24.20
N LEU A 417 -16.32 16.88 24.79
CA LEU A 417 -16.83 15.72 24.07
C LEU A 417 -18.36 15.79 23.89
N VAL A 418 -18.78 15.45 22.69
CA VAL A 418 -20.18 15.22 22.39
C VAL A 418 -20.38 13.73 22.12
N GLN A 419 -21.35 13.13 22.79
CA GLN A 419 -21.70 11.72 22.61
C GLN A 419 -23.09 11.58 22.00
N ALA A 420 -23.22 10.72 20.98
CA ALA A 420 -24.51 10.36 20.39
C ALA A 420 -24.47 8.90 19.95
N ASN A 421 -25.42 8.08 20.40
CA ASN A 421 -25.58 6.68 19.99
C ASN A 421 -24.31 5.83 20.11
N GLY A 422 -23.49 6.05 21.15
CA GLY A 422 -22.22 5.36 21.37
C GLY A 422 -21.02 5.90 20.56
N TRP A 423 -21.26 6.90 19.72
CA TRP A 423 -20.21 7.64 19.02
C TRP A 423 -19.77 8.86 19.84
N TYR A 424 -18.51 9.23 19.68
CA TYR A 424 -17.90 10.38 20.36
C TYR A 424 -17.32 11.36 19.35
N GLN A 425 -17.48 12.65 19.59
CA GLN A 425 -16.89 13.73 18.81
C GLN A 425 -16.16 14.68 19.74
N ALA A 426 -14.91 15.01 19.42
CA ALA A 426 -14.15 16.04 20.11
C ALA A 426 -14.44 17.43 19.49
N LEU A 427 -14.66 18.40 20.34
CA LEU A 427 -14.79 19.82 19.99
C LEU A 427 -13.77 20.62 20.79
N PRO A 428 -13.32 21.80 20.27
CA PRO A 428 -12.55 22.75 21.08
C PRO A 428 -13.34 23.14 22.34
N GLY A 429 -12.68 23.09 23.51
CA GLY A 429 -13.28 23.37 24.82
C GLY A 429 -13.03 24.80 25.31
#